data_1d95a64121d198b6f4acd1d30d0902a9
#
_entry.id   1d95a64121d198b6f4acd1d30d0902a9
#
_cell.length_a   1.000
_cell.length_b   1.000
_cell.length_c   1.000
_cell.angle_alpha   90.00
_cell.angle_beta   90.00
_cell.angle_gamma   90.00
#
_symmetry.space_group_name_H-M   'P 1'
#
loop_
_entity.id
_entity.type
_entity.pdbx_description
1 polymer ?
#
loop_
_entity_poly.entity_id
_entity_poly.type
_entity_poly.pdbx_seq_one_letter_code
_entity_poly.pdbx_strand_id
1 'polypeptide(L)'
;NIPQASLLPNIINVVIYAMGILLILSSMGISIAPLLTAMGIGGMAIALGLQETLANICAGIYLLMSKQLSIDDYVRLSTGEEGRVADITWRFTTIIATSGNAVVVPNQKISSAIITNYCMPEPDMTIKVPCGVAYDSDLDFVEQVTLEVAWEITQKVDNTVTKKPGVFFHTFNESSIDFNVVLHCSKFADQFKLKHEFIKALTKRYRQEGIEIPFPIRTVYNQPVHEAN
;
A
#
# COMPACT_ATOMS: atom_id res chain seq x y z
N ASN A 1 16.85 -26.55 -18.49
CA ASN A 1 18.29 -26.35 -18.27
C ASN A 1 18.80 -25.34 -19.30
N ILE A 2 18.74 -24.08 -19.00
CA ILE A 2 19.41 -23.04 -19.78
C ILE A 2 20.84 -22.96 -19.23
N PRO A 3 21.88 -23.06 -20.05
CA PRO A 3 23.28 -22.96 -19.60
C PRO A 3 23.57 -21.50 -19.24
N GLN A 4 23.18 -21.06 -18.03
CA GLN A 4 23.43 -19.71 -17.52
C GLN A 4 24.90 -19.46 -17.15
N ALA A 5 25.75 -20.49 -17.18
CA ALA A 5 27.10 -20.40 -16.68
C ALA A 5 28.15 -19.82 -17.65
N SER A 6 27.81 -19.58 -18.92
CA SER A 6 28.85 -19.23 -19.93
C SER A 6 28.88 -17.76 -20.39
N LEU A 7 27.81 -16.99 -20.18
CA LEU A 7 27.76 -15.61 -20.71
C LEU A 7 28.73 -14.67 -19.99
N LEU A 8 28.73 -14.67 -18.66
CA LEU A 8 29.59 -13.78 -17.87
C LEU A 8 31.10 -14.05 -18.07
N PRO A 9 31.57 -15.33 -18.02
CA PRO A 9 32.97 -15.66 -18.37
C PRO A 9 33.34 -15.25 -19.78
N ASN A 10 32.47 -15.42 -20.77
CA ASN A 10 32.76 -15.05 -22.14
C ASN A 10 32.91 -13.53 -22.32
N ILE A 11 32.03 -12.72 -21.67
CA ILE A 11 32.16 -11.26 -21.68
C ILE A 11 33.48 -10.84 -21.04
N ILE A 12 33.83 -11.40 -19.88
CA ILE A 12 35.11 -11.12 -19.20
C ILE A 12 36.30 -11.46 -20.10
N ASN A 13 36.28 -12.63 -20.76
CA ASN A 13 37.33 -13.04 -21.67
C ASN A 13 37.50 -12.07 -22.86
N VAL A 14 36.36 -11.64 -23.46
CA VAL A 14 36.42 -10.65 -24.56
C VAL A 14 37.08 -9.34 -24.12
N VAL A 15 36.73 -8.84 -22.92
CA VAL A 15 37.34 -7.62 -22.36
C VAL A 15 38.84 -7.82 -22.14
N ILE A 16 39.24 -8.96 -21.54
CA ILE A 16 40.67 -9.27 -21.27
C ILE A 16 41.45 -9.36 -22.58
N TYR A 17 40.94 -10.06 -23.60
CA TYR A 17 41.59 -10.16 -24.89
C TYR A 17 41.71 -8.81 -25.60
N ALA A 18 40.63 -7.98 -25.56
CA ALA A 18 40.67 -6.64 -26.12
C ALA A 18 41.74 -5.78 -25.45
N MET A 19 41.85 -5.80 -24.11
CA MET A 19 42.89 -5.10 -23.37
C MET A 19 44.30 -5.63 -23.72
N GLY A 20 44.48 -6.96 -23.80
CA GLY A 20 45.76 -7.58 -24.18
C GLY A 20 46.20 -7.16 -25.57
N ILE A 21 45.29 -7.15 -26.54
CA ILE A 21 45.61 -6.69 -27.92
C ILE A 21 46.02 -5.23 -27.93
N LEU A 22 45.34 -4.35 -27.20
CA LEU A 22 45.68 -2.93 -27.10
C LEU A 22 47.08 -2.73 -26.50
N LEU A 23 47.45 -3.48 -25.48
CA LEU A 23 48.76 -3.41 -24.84
C LEU A 23 49.85 -3.86 -25.82
N ILE A 24 49.63 -4.96 -26.58
CA ILE A 24 50.59 -5.45 -27.58
C ILE A 24 50.77 -4.39 -28.69
N LEU A 25 49.71 -3.84 -29.25
CA LEU A 25 49.76 -2.82 -30.28
C LEU A 25 50.51 -1.57 -29.79
N SER A 26 50.24 -1.14 -28.57
CA SER A 26 50.95 -0.02 -27.94
C SER A 26 52.43 -0.27 -27.78
N SER A 27 52.83 -1.50 -27.38
CA SER A 27 54.25 -1.87 -27.23
C SER A 27 54.99 -1.93 -28.56
N MET A 28 54.28 -2.18 -29.65
CA MET A 28 54.80 -2.15 -31.01
C MET A 28 54.89 -0.73 -31.61
N GLY A 29 54.55 0.31 -30.84
CA GLY A 29 54.59 1.70 -31.30
C GLY A 29 53.42 2.10 -32.20
N ILE A 30 52.36 1.26 -32.29
CA ILE A 30 51.16 1.55 -33.09
C ILE A 30 50.25 2.46 -32.26
N SER A 31 49.76 3.56 -32.84
CA SER A 31 48.82 4.45 -32.18
C SER A 31 47.50 3.75 -31.90
N ILE A 32 47.16 3.57 -30.60
CA ILE A 32 45.93 2.96 -30.16
C ILE A 32 44.79 3.99 -29.99
N ALA A 33 45.04 5.29 -30.16
CA ALA A 33 44.06 6.35 -29.96
C ALA A 33 42.78 6.17 -30.79
N PRO A 34 42.81 5.82 -32.09
CA PRO A 34 41.56 5.56 -32.85
C PRO A 34 40.76 4.37 -32.33
N LEU A 35 41.48 3.31 -31.86
CA LEU A 35 40.83 2.12 -31.30
C LEU A 35 40.12 2.43 -29.95
N LEU A 36 40.79 3.20 -29.08
CA LEU A 36 40.22 3.65 -27.82
C LEU A 36 39.00 4.54 -28.06
N THR A 37 39.03 5.43 -29.04
CA THR A 37 37.90 6.27 -29.43
C THR A 37 36.73 5.41 -29.90
N ALA A 38 36.96 4.44 -30.78
CA ALA A 38 35.93 3.53 -31.27
C ALA A 38 35.34 2.68 -30.14
N MET A 39 36.18 2.16 -29.23
CA MET A 39 35.72 1.42 -28.03
C MET A 39 34.95 2.31 -27.09
N GLY A 40 35.31 3.58 -26.91
CA GLY A 40 34.58 4.54 -26.10
C GLY A 40 33.16 4.79 -26.62
N ILE A 41 33.05 5.02 -27.94
CA ILE A 41 31.72 5.20 -28.57
C ILE A 41 30.88 3.92 -28.47
N GLY A 42 31.51 2.74 -28.76
CA GLY A 42 30.84 1.45 -28.60
C GLY A 42 30.41 1.16 -27.15
N GLY A 43 31.29 1.50 -26.19
CA GLY A 43 30.97 1.40 -24.76
C GLY A 43 29.80 2.30 -24.33
N MET A 44 29.72 3.52 -24.86
CA MET A 44 28.59 4.43 -24.62
C MET A 44 27.31 3.86 -25.18
N ALA A 45 27.29 3.29 -26.36
CA ALA A 45 26.14 2.66 -26.96
C ALA A 45 25.63 1.46 -26.10
N ILE A 46 26.55 0.64 -25.60
CA ILE A 46 26.23 -0.48 -24.68
C ILE A 46 25.69 0.07 -23.36
N ALA A 47 26.28 1.10 -22.78
CA ALA A 47 25.85 1.71 -21.54
C ALA A 47 24.44 2.26 -21.64
N LEU A 48 24.10 2.94 -22.76
CA LEU A 48 22.74 3.41 -23.03
C LEU A 48 21.74 2.25 -23.17
N GLY A 49 22.14 1.15 -23.82
CA GLY A 49 21.32 -0.05 -23.95
C GLY A 49 21.05 -0.77 -22.62
N LEU A 50 21.98 -0.66 -21.65
CA LEU A 50 21.87 -1.28 -20.32
C LEU A 50 21.38 -0.33 -19.24
N GLN A 51 21.09 0.93 -19.55
CA GLN A 51 20.73 1.97 -18.60
C GLN A 51 19.56 1.57 -17.69
N GLU A 52 18.49 1.04 -18.26
CA GLU A 52 17.31 0.62 -17.49
C GLU A 52 17.62 -0.56 -16.56
N THR A 53 18.42 -1.52 -17.03
CA THR A 53 18.81 -2.68 -16.22
C THR A 53 19.65 -2.23 -15.02
N LEU A 54 20.61 -1.35 -15.23
CA LEU A 54 21.47 -0.82 -14.16
C LEU A 54 20.66 0.03 -13.17
N ALA A 55 19.73 0.84 -13.67
CA ALA A 55 18.83 1.63 -12.83
C ALA A 55 17.97 0.74 -11.91
N ASN A 56 17.45 -0.38 -12.44
CA ASN A 56 16.69 -1.33 -11.63
C ASN A 56 17.55 -2.03 -10.56
N ILE A 57 18.79 -2.38 -10.88
CA ILE A 57 19.73 -2.97 -9.91
C ILE A 57 20.01 -1.97 -8.78
N CYS A 58 20.37 -0.73 -9.12
CA CYS A 58 20.64 0.31 -8.14
C CYS A 58 19.43 0.60 -7.27
N ALA A 59 18.23 0.65 -7.87
CA ALA A 59 16.98 0.82 -7.15
C ALA A 59 16.70 -0.35 -6.20
N GLY A 60 16.93 -1.60 -6.63
CA GLY A 60 16.77 -2.79 -5.79
C GLY A 60 17.69 -2.76 -4.57
N ILE A 61 18.97 -2.42 -4.76
CA ILE A 61 19.93 -2.25 -3.66
C ILE A 61 19.45 -1.14 -2.71
N TYR A 62 19.01 0.00 -3.25
CA TYR A 62 18.48 1.10 -2.45
C TYR A 62 17.28 0.69 -1.60
N LEU A 63 16.29 0.00 -2.20
CA LEU A 63 15.10 -0.48 -1.48
C LEU A 63 15.48 -1.39 -0.31
N LEU A 64 16.40 -2.33 -0.54
CA LEU A 64 16.86 -3.26 0.51
C LEU A 64 17.63 -2.56 1.62
N MET A 65 18.43 -1.54 1.30
CA MET A 65 19.23 -0.80 2.28
C MET A 65 18.42 0.21 3.08
N SER A 66 17.46 0.88 2.44
CA SER A 66 16.67 1.96 3.06
C SER A 66 15.63 1.45 4.05
N LYS A 67 15.26 0.16 3.97
CA LYS A 67 14.20 -0.48 4.78
C LYS A 67 12.86 0.24 4.74
N GLN A 68 12.61 1.07 3.71
CA GLN A 68 11.32 1.73 3.50
C GLN A 68 10.23 0.73 3.07
N LEU A 69 10.67 -0.42 2.58
CA LEU A 69 9.86 -1.51 2.12
C LEU A 69 10.51 -2.82 2.60
N SER A 70 9.73 -3.65 3.26
CA SER A 70 10.17 -4.98 3.73
C SER A 70 9.25 -6.07 3.19
N ILE A 71 9.77 -7.31 3.15
CA ILE A 71 8.94 -8.47 2.86
C ILE A 71 7.85 -8.56 3.92
N ASP A 72 6.64 -8.94 3.51
CA ASP A 72 5.41 -8.99 4.29
C ASP A 72 4.75 -7.64 4.60
N ASP A 73 5.35 -6.49 4.26
CA ASP A 73 4.67 -5.22 4.34
C ASP A 73 3.45 -5.17 3.41
N TYR A 74 2.37 -4.56 3.88
CA TYR A 74 1.24 -4.23 3.02
C TYR A 74 1.40 -2.79 2.52
N VAL A 75 1.42 -2.62 1.20
CA VAL A 75 1.75 -1.34 0.57
C VAL A 75 0.78 -0.99 -0.54
N ARG A 76 0.63 0.32 -0.78
CA ARG A 76 -0.02 0.87 -1.96
C ARG A 76 0.94 1.82 -2.67
N LEU A 77 1.09 1.64 -3.97
CA LEU A 77 1.85 2.54 -4.84
C LEU A 77 0.94 3.62 -5.43
N SER A 78 1.49 4.79 -5.72
CA SER A 78 0.76 5.88 -6.39
C SER A 78 0.24 5.51 -7.79
N THR A 79 0.80 4.49 -8.39
CA THR A 79 0.39 3.90 -9.69
C THR A 79 -0.84 3.00 -9.59
N GLY A 80 -1.28 2.70 -8.35
CA GLY A 80 -2.53 1.98 -8.06
C GLY A 80 -2.35 0.53 -7.63
N GLU A 81 -1.15 -0.03 -7.75
CA GLU A 81 -0.87 -1.38 -7.27
C GLU A 81 -0.92 -1.41 -5.75
N GLU A 82 -1.65 -2.37 -5.18
CA GLU A 82 -1.83 -2.53 -3.75
C GLU A 82 -1.78 -4.00 -3.35
N GLY A 83 -1.06 -4.31 -2.28
CA GLY A 83 -0.95 -5.66 -1.78
C GLY A 83 0.22 -5.88 -0.82
N ARG A 84 0.46 -7.13 -0.48
CA ARG A 84 1.54 -7.57 0.39
C ARG A 84 2.81 -7.82 -0.44
N VAL A 85 3.93 -7.26 -0.01
CA VAL A 85 5.25 -7.52 -0.59
C VAL A 85 5.65 -8.97 -0.33
N ALA A 86 5.75 -9.76 -1.39
CA ALA A 86 6.13 -11.17 -1.29
C ALA A 86 7.64 -11.38 -1.43
N ASP A 87 8.29 -10.61 -2.30
CA ASP A 87 9.72 -10.74 -2.56
C ASP A 87 10.28 -9.46 -3.16
N ILE A 88 11.56 -9.19 -2.88
CA ILE A 88 12.32 -8.08 -3.45
C ILE A 88 13.61 -8.66 -4.04
N THR A 89 13.63 -8.79 -5.36
CA THR A 89 14.82 -9.26 -6.10
C THR A 89 15.68 -8.08 -6.55
N TRP A 90 16.81 -8.36 -7.19
CA TRP A 90 17.72 -7.32 -7.71
C TRP A 90 17.08 -6.43 -8.80
N ARG A 91 16.06 -6.89 -9.50
CA ARG A 91 15.39 -6.15 -10.60
C ARG A 91 13.93 -5.85 -10.35
N PHE A 92 13.20 -6.72 -9.68
CA PHE A 92 11.75 -6.64 -9.48
C PHE A 92 11.38 -6.83 -8.02
N THR A 93 10.30 -6.18 -7.63
CA THR A 93 9.57 -6.48 -6.40
C THR A 93 8.24 -7.12 -6.77
N THR A 94 7.88 -8.21 -6.10
CA THR A 94 6.62 -8.92 -6.29
C THR A 94 5.65 -8.55 -5.18
N ILE A 95 4.48 -8.05 -5.56
CA ILE A 95 3.39 -7.69 -4.66
C ILE A 95 2.23 -8.65 -4.90
N ILE A 96 1.72 -9.29 -3.85
CA ILE A 96 0.52 -10.12 -3.92
C ILE A 96 -0.69 -9.24 -3.59
N ALA A 97 -1.50 -8.98 -4.60
CA ALA A 97 -2.74 -8.24 -4.44
C ALA A 97 -3.78 -9.00 -3.59
N THR A 98 -4.77 -8.30 -3.04
CA THR A 98 -5.89 -8.90 -2.28
C THR A 98 -6.70 -9.93 -3.08
N SER A 99 -6.69 -9.81 -4.41
CA SER A 99 -7.28 -10.81 -5.33
C SER A 99 -6.48 -12.11 -5.44
N GLY A 100 -5.29 -12.19 -4.82
CA GLY A 100 -4.37 -13.33 -4.92
C GLY A 100 -3.42 -13.29 -6.12
N ASN A 101 -3.54 -12.30 -7.00
CA ASN A 101 -2.66 -12.16 -8.17
C ASN A 101 -1.30 -11.57 -7.76
N ALA A 102 -0.23 -12.04 -8.41
CA ALA A 102 1.09 -11.46 -8.27
C ALA A 102 1.28 -10.30 -9.25
N VAL A 103 1.59 -9.14 -8.74
CA VAL A 103 1.98 -7.94 -9.50
C VAL A 103 3.48 -7.79 -9.40
N VAL A 104 4.19 -7.88 -10.53
CA VAL A 104 5.64 -7.76 -10.61
C VAL A 104 5.99 -6.37 -11.08
N VAL A 105 6.62 -5.58 -10.21
CA VAL A 105 6.93 -4.18 -10.47
C VAL A 105 8.46 -4.00 -10.55
N PRO A 106 8.99 -3.35 -11.61
CA PRO A 106 10.41 -3.00 -11.68
C PRO A 106 10.83 -2.11 -10.52
N ASN A 107 11.97 -2.41 -9.90
CA ASN A 107 12.45 -1.68 -8.71
C ASN A 107 12.61 -0.18 -8.95
N GLN A 108 13.03 0.22 -10.16
CA GLN A 108 13.13 1.62 -10.54
C GLN A 108 11.79 2.36 -10.44
N LYS A 109 10.68 1.71 -10.82
CA LYS A 109 9.34 2.30 -10.68
C LYS A 109 8.94 2.45 -9.22
N ILE A 110 9.23 1.46 -8.40
CA ILE A 110 8.94 1.50 -6.96
C ILE A 110 9.74 2.62 -6.28
N SER A 111 11.05 2.71 -6.54
CA SER A 111 11.91 3.71 -5.90
C SER A 111 11.55 5.16 -6.27
N SER A 112 10.86 5.36 -7.39
CA SER A 112 10.38 6.68 -7.84
C SER A 112 8.90 6.95 -7.51
N ALA A 113 8.15 5.95 -7.07
CA ALA A 113 6.74 6.08 -6.71
C ALA A 113 6.56 6.62 -5.29
N ILE A 114 5.40 7.25 -5.03
CA ILE A 114 4.95 7.48 -3.67
C ILE A 114 4.42 6.15 -3.14
N ILE A 115 4.98 5.70 -2.02
CA ILE A 115 4.61 4.44 -1.36
C ILE A 115 3.86 4.78 -0.08
N THR A 116 2.63 4.28 0.05
CA THR A 116 1.95 4.20 1.34
C THR A 116 2.23 2.83 1.93
N ASN A 117 3.04 2.79 2.98
CA ASN A 117 3.31 1.56 3.74
C ASN A 117 2.40 1.52 4.97
N TYR A 118 1.51 0.54 5.04
CA TYR A 118 0.53 0.38 6.13
C TYR A 118 1.11 -0.32 7.37
N CYS A 119 2.36 -0.78 7.28
CA CYS A 119 3.07 -1.42 8.39
C CYS A 119 4.07 -0.47 9.08
N MET A 120 4.19 0.79 8.59
CA MET A 120 5.15 1.76 9.13
C MET A 120 4.46 3.05 9.58
N PRO A 121 5.00 3.77 10.60
CA PRO A 121 6.17 3.40 11.44
C PRO A 121 5.89 2.26 12.41
N GLU A 122 4.63 2.03 12.75
CA GLU A 122 4.14 0.94 13.59
C GLU A 122 2.97 0.26 12.87
N PRO A 123 2.81 -1.06 13.00
CA PRO A 123 1.68 -1.79 12.43
C PRO A 123 0.39 -1.52 13.24
N ASP A 124 -0.04 -0.27 13.27
CA ASP A 124 -1.26 0.19 13.95
C ASP A 124 -2.14 0.95 12.95
N MET A 125 -2.99 0.21 12.26
CA MET A 125 -3.88 0.79 11.27
C MET A 125 -5.16 1.30 11.90
N THR A 126 -5.49 2.55 11.58
CA THR A 126 -6.72 3.21 12.02
C THR A 126 -7.84 3.03 10.99
N ILE A 127 -8.97 2.51 11.43
CA ILE A 127 -10.17 2.27 10.62
C ILE A 127 -11.27 3.20 11.10
N LYS A 128 -11.85 4.00 10.21
CA LYS A 128 -13.02 4.82 10.52
C LYS A 128 -14.28 4.12 10.02
N VAL A 129 -15.24 3.93 10.92
CA VAL A 129 -16.57 3.40 10.60
C VAL A 129 -17.59 4.50 10.83
N PRO A 130 -18.22 5.04 9.77
CA PRO A 130 -19.27 6.04 9.91
C PRO A 130 -20.52 5.40 10.50
N CYS A 131 -21.10 6.06 11.49
CA CYS A 131 -22.34 5.70 12.18
C CYS A 131 -23.23 6.93 12.33
N GLY A 132 -24.52 6.73 12.61
CA GLY A 132 -25.47 7.78 12.90
C GLY A 132 -26.54 7.32 13.85
N VAL A 133 -27.04 8.24 14.71
CA VAL A 133 -28.12 7.99 15.64
C VAL A 133 -29.18 9.09 15.54
N ALA A 134 -30.39 8.81 16.04
CA ALA A 134 -31.51 9.77 16.06
C ALA A 134 -31.16 11.00 16.92
N TYR A 135 -31.80 12.13 16.63
CA TYR A 135 -31.56 13.41 17.31
C TYR A 135 -31.93 13.43 18.79
N ASP A 136 -32.87 12.57 19.18
CA ASP A 136 -33.34 12.41 20.56
C ASP A 136 -32.53 11.41 21.38
N SER A 137 -31.47 10.83 20.80
CA SER A 137 -30.59 9.90 21.48
C SER A 137 -29.73 10.62 22.53
N ASP A 138 -29.52 9.98 23.68
CA ASP A 138 -28.51 10.39 24.67
C ASP A 138 -27.10 10.07 24.10
N LEU A 139 -26.36 11.11 23.70
CA LEU A 139 -25.08 10.95 23.04
C LEU A 139 -23.98 10.38 23.97
N ASP A 140 -24.03 10.69 25.26
CA ASP A 140 -23.08 10.15 26.23
C ASP A 140 -23.28 8.64 26.41
N PHE A 141 -24.54 8.21 26.46
CA PHE A 141 -24.88 6.80 26.50
C PHE A 141 -24.52 6.06 25.21
N VAL A 142 -24.79 6.69 24.05
CA VAL A 142 -24.42 6.15 22.74
C VAL A 142 -22.90 5.96 22.65
N GLU A 143 -22.13 6.94 23.09
CA GLU A 143 -20.66 6.86 23.10
C GLU A 143 -20.18 5.70 23.96
N GLN A 144 -20.69 5.60 25.19
CA GLN A 144 -20.31 4.52 26.10
C GLN A 144 -20.57 3.13 25.49
N VAL A 145 -21.79 2.89 25.05
CA VAL A 145 -22.20 1.59 24.46
C VAL A 145 -21.38 1.26 23.23
N THR A 146 -21.12 2.27 22.39
CA THR A 146 -20.32 2.09 21.17
C THR A 146 -18.87 1.74 21.49
N LEU A 147 -18.25 2.41 22.46
CA LEU A 147 -16.90 2.11 22.91
C LEU A 147 -16.76 0.71 23.52
N GLU A 148 -17.74 0.26 24.31
CA GLU A 148 -17.77 -1.09 24.87
C GLU A 148 -17.77 -2.14 23.75
N VAL A 149 -18.66 -2.01 22.78
CA VAL A 149 -18.76 -2.93 21.63
C VAL A 149 -17.50 -2.87 20.77
N ALA A 150 -16.99 -1.67 20.50
CA ALA A 150 -15.80 -1.47 19.71
C ALA A 150 -14.57 -2.16 20.33
N TRP A 151 -14.41 -2.05 21.64
CA TRP A 151 -13.32 -2.70 22.36
C TRP A 151 -13.45 -4.22 22.39
N GLU A 152 -14.65 -4.72 22.69
CA GLU A 152 -14.93 -6.17 22.73
C GLU A 152 -14.60 -6.82 21.37
N ILE A 153 -15.06 -6.23 20.27
CA ILE A 153 -14.85 -6.77 18.94
C ILE A 153 -13.39 -6.63 18.50
N THR A 154 -12.73 -5.52 18.84
CA THR A 154 -11.30 -5.34 18.56
C THR A 154 -10.51 -6.46 19.22
N GLN A 155 -10.72 -6.72 20.52
CA GLN A 155 -10.00 -7.77 21.24
C GLN A 155 -10.33 -9.18 20.74
N LYS A 156 -11.52 -9.39 20.21
CA LYS A 156 -11.93 -10.68 19.62
C LYS A 156 -11.26 -10.95 18.27
N VAL A 157 -11.06 -9.91 17.46
CA VAL A 157 -10.47 -10.02 16.12
C VAL A 157 -8.95 -9.96 16.18
N ASP A 158 -8.41 -9.02 16.98
CA ASP A 158 -6.99 -8.79 17.15
C ASP A 158 -6.67 -8.42 18.61
N ASN A 159 -6.30 -9.41 19.40
CA ASN A 159 -5.98 -9.25 20.81
C ASN A 159 -4.62 -8.58 21.06
N THR A 160 -3.85 -8.29 20.03
CA THR A 160 -2.55 -7.60 20.14
C THR A 160 -2.70 -6.08 20.20
N VAL A 161 -3.87 -5.57 19.80
CA VAL A 161 -4.17 -4.13 19.82
C VAL A 161 -4.35 -3.66 21.26
N THR A 162 -3.52 -2.70 21.66
CA THR A 162 -3.58 -2.06 23.00
C THR A 162 -4.26 -0.69 22.96
N LYS A 163 -4.36 -0.09 21.77
CA LYS A 163 -4.93 1.23 21.56
C LYS A 163 -6.46 1.16 21.64
N LYS A 164 -7.02 2.02 22.48
CA LYS A 164 -8.48 2.06 22.69
C LYS A 164 -9.19 2.68 21.49
N PRO A 165 -10.40 2.20 21.14
CA PRO A 165 -11.25 2.83 20.14
C PRO A 165 -11.69 4.22 20.58
N GLY A 166 -12.12 5.04 19.62
CA GLY A 166 -12.67 6.37 19.88
C GLY A 166 -13.99 6.59 19.15
N VAL A 167 -14.85 7.42 19.70
CA VAL A 167 -16.10 7.88 19.06
C VAL A 167 -16.02 9.39 18.92
N PHE A 168 -16.35 9.90 17.72
CA PHE A 168 -16.24 11.33 17.42
C PHE A 168 -17.48 11.78 16.63
N PHE A 169 -18.38 12.50 17.30
CA PHE A 169 -19.52 13.17 16.66
C PHE A 169 -19.02 14.35 15.84
N HIS A 170 -19.51 14.52 14.61
CA HIS A 170 -18.96 15.54 13.71
C HIS A 170 -20.00 16.29 12.86
N THR A 171 -21.21 15.75 12.68
CA THR A 171 -22.16 16.36 11.75
C THR A 171 -23.60 16.17 12.22
N PHE A 172 -24.38 17.24 12.16
CA PHE A 172 -25.84 17.20 12.21
C PHE A 172 -26.33 17.01 10.77
N ASN A 173 -26.79 15.80 10.42
CA ASN A 173 -27.28 15.45 9.10
C ASN A 173 -28.81 15.62 9.03
N GLU A 174 -29.46 15.39 7.87
CA GLU A 174 -30.90 15.61 7.68
C GLU A 174 -31.80 14.85 8.68
N SER A 175 -31.38 13.67 9.12
CA SER A 175 -32.20 12.80 10.01
C SER A 175 -31.39 12.14 11.12
N SER A 176 -30.09 12.44 11.24
CA SER A 176 -29.17 11.78 12.18
C SER A 176 -28.11 12.74 12.70
N ILE A 177 -27.58 12.42 13.88
CA ILE A 177 -26.29 12.95 14.34
C ILE A 177 -25.24 11.93 13.95
N ASP A 178 -24.36 12.33 13.04
CA ASP A 178 -23.34 11.46 12.47
C ASP A 178 -22.04 11.51 13.28
N PHE A 179 -21.42 10.34 13.42
CA PHE A 179 -20.13 10.20 14.10
C PHE A 179 -19.29 9.11 13.47
N ASN A 180 -17.99 9.18 13.71
CA ASN A 180 -17.04 8.16 13.30
C ASN A 180 -16.58 7.34 14.51
N VAL A 181 -16.62 6.03 14.36
CA VAL A 181 -15.99 5.10 15.30
C VAL A 181 -14.59 4.78 14.75
N VAL A 182 -13.58 5.07 15.55
CA VAL A 182 -12.18 4.82 15.24
C VAL A 182 -11.77 3.49 15.87
N LEU A 183 -11.51 2.50 15.03
CA LEU A 183 -11.01 1.18 15.43
C LEU A 183 -9.54 1.04 15.04
N HIS A 184 -8.85 0.11 15.67
CA HIS A 184 -7.44 -0.18 15.41
C HIS A 184 -7.24 -1.66 15.11
N CYS A 185 -6.35 -2.00 14.18
CA CYS A 185 -5.90 -3.36 13.93
C CYS A 185 -4.42 -3.36 13.50
N SER A 186 -3.71 -4.44 13.82
CA SER A 186 -2.28 -4.59 13.50
C SER A 186 -2.02 -5.06 12.07
N LYS A 187 -3.01 -5.72 11.43
CA LYS A 187 -2.87 -6.28 10.08
C LYS A 187 -3.88 -5.69 9.12
N PHE A 188 -3.43 -5.31 7.93
CA PHE A 188 -4.30 -4.77 6.88
C PHE A 188 -5.48 -5.70 6.55
N ALA A 189 -5.26 -7.00 6.48
CA ALA A 189 -6.31 -7.96 6.15
C ALA A 189 -7.43 -8.02 7.20
N ASP A 190 -7.13 -7.77 8.47
CA ASP A 190 -8.07 -7.86 9.57
C ASP A 190 -9.09 -6.71 9.60
N GLN A 191 -8.81 -5.59 8.91
CA GLN A 191 -9.73 -4.44 8.83
C GLN A 191 -11.12 -4.80 8.33
N PHE A 192 -11.20 -5.66 7.31
CA PHE A 192 -12.47 -6.04 6.70
C PHE A 192 -13.32 -6.88 7.67
N LYS A 193 -12.67 -7.82 8.35
CA LYS A 193 -13.29 -8.67 9.35
C LYS A 193 -13.71 -7.85 10.57
N LEU A 194 -12.84 -6.97 11.06
CA LEU A 194 -13.10 -6.10 12.20
C LEU A 194 -14.30 -5.18 11.93
N LYS A 195 -14.33 -4.51 10.78
CA LYS A 195 -15.44 -3.65 10.38
C LYS A 195 -16.75 -4.43 10.26
N HIS A 196 -16.72 -5.62 9.66
CA HIS A 196 -17.89 -6.48 9.50
C HIS A 196 -18.47 -6.91 10.84
N GLU A 197 -17.65 -7.48 11.74
CA GLU A 197 -18.09 -7.96 13.05
C GLU A 197 -18.54 -6.80 13.94
N PHE A 198 -17.85 -5.65 13.87
CA PHE A 198 -18.25 -4.45 14.61
C PHE A 198 -19.65 -3.98 14.21
N ILE A 199 -19.96 -3.81 12.93
CA ILE A 199 -21.27 -3.36 12.46
C ILE A 199 -22.37 -4.31 12.93
N LYS A 200 -22.14 -5.63 12.86
CA LYS A 200 -23.10 -6.63 13.33
C LYS A 200 -23.36 -6.55 14.83
N ALA A 201 -22.27 -6.46 15.60
CA ALA A 201 -22.35 -6.40 17.06
C ALA A 201 -23.02 -5.10 17.51
N LEU A 202 -22.61 -3.96 16.91
CA LEU A 202 -23.20 -2.66 17.22
C LEU A 202 -24.70 -2.62 16.94
N THR A 203 -25.13 -3.10 15.77
CA THR A 203 -26.55 -3.16 15.42
C THR A 203 -27.35 -4.02 16.41
N LYS A 204 -26.78 -5.14 16.85
CA LYS A 204 -27.43 -6.00 17.85
C LYS A 204 -27.55 -5.29 19.21
N ARG A 205 -26.45 -4.67 19.67
CA ARG A 205 -26.39 -3.98 20.97
C ARG A 205 -27.30 -2.75 20.98
N TYR A 206 -27.36 -1.96 19.93
CA TYR A 206 -28.25 -0.80 19.81
C TYR A 206 -29.72 -1.18 19.91
N ARG A 207 -30.13 -2.29 19.27
CA ARG A 207 -31.51 -2.82 19.43
C ARG A 207 -31.84 -3.24 20.85
N GLN A 208 -30.86 -3.77 21.58
CA GLN A 208 -31.04 -4.19 22.98
C GLN A 208 -31.16 -2.99 23.92
N GLU A 209 -30.42 -1.93 23.66
CA GLU A 209 -30.35 -0.71 24.48
C GLU A 209 -31.42 0.34 24.06
N GLY A 210 -32.17 0.07 22.99
CA GLY A 210 -33.16 1.01 22.48
C GLY A 210 -32.61 2.23 21.78
N ILE A 211 -31.33 2.16 21.32
CA ILE A 211 -30.70 3.22 20.54
C ILE A 211 -31.20 3.12 19.11
N GLU A 212 -31.79 4.20 18.60
CA GLU A 212 -32.37 4.24 17.27
C GLU A 212 -31.33 4.65 16.21
N ILE A 213 -31.24 3.84 15.15
CA ILE A 213 -30.57 4.20 13.90
C ILE A 213 -31.66 4.75 12.97
N PRO A 214 -31.71 6.06 12.70
CA PRO A 214 -32.84 6.67 12.03
C PRO A 214 -32.91 6.31 10.55
N PHE A 215 -34.10 6.17 10.03
CA PHE A 215 -34.38 6.20 8.61
C PHE A 215 -34.46 7.65 8.11
N PRO A 216 -34.30 7.91 6.80
CA PRO A 216 -34.59 9.23 6.27
C PRO A 216 -35.99 9.68 6.62
N ILE A 217 -36.10 10.78 7.38
CA ILE A 217 -37.40 11.33 7.86
C ILE A 217 -37.75 12.52 6.97
N ARG A 218 -38.99 12.58 6.52
CA ARG A 218 -39.54 13.72 5.78
C ARG A 218 -40.91 14.11 6.38
N THR A 219 -41.05 15.40 6.68
CA THR A 219 -42.35 15.96 7.05
C THR A 219 -43.09 16.37 5.79
N VAL A 220 -44.27 15.79 5.56
CA VAL A 220 -45.11 16.10 4.40
C VAL A 220 -46.29 16.94 4.86
N TYR A 221 -46.38 18.19 4.39
CA TYR A 221 -47.55 19.04 4.61
C TYR A 221 -48.51 18.87 3.46
N ASN A 222 -49.65 18.16 3.69
CA ASN A 222 -50.75 18.08 2.73
C ASN A 222 -51.63 19.34 2.83
N GLN A 223 -51.53 20.22 1.85
CA GLN A 223 -52.49 21.31 1.69
C GLN A 223 -53.72 20.80 0.94
N PRO A 224 -54.94 21.00 1.46
CA PRO A 224 -56.14 20.67 0.71
C PRO A 224 -56.20 21.57 -0.53
N VAL A 225 -56.40 20.97 -1.69
CA VAL A 225 -56.65 21.72 -2.93
C VAL A 225 -58.00 22.41 -2.76
N HIS A 226 -58.04 23.76 -2.64
CA HIS A 226 -59.24 24.52 -2.78
C HIS A 226 -59.72 24.40 -4.23
N GLU A 227 -60.77 23.63 -4.47
CA GLU A 227 -61.50 23.69 -5.74
C GLU A 227 -62.00 25.11 -5.88
N ALA A 228 -61.45 25.83 -6.87
CA ALA A 228 -62.02 27.15 -7.26
C ALA A 228 -63.35 26.91 -7.96
N ASN A 229 -64.44 27.38 -7.31
CA ASN A 229 -65.75 27.50 -7.92
C ASN A 229 -65.76 28.54 -9.03
#